data_1afca5e72dfacbd5c76efdabdaa9b1b4
#
_entry.id   1afca5e72dfacbd5c76efdabdaa9b1b4
#
_cell.length_a   1.000
_cell.length_b   1.000
_cell.length_c   1.000
_cell.angle_alpha   90.00
_cell.angle_beta   90.00
_cell.angle_gamma   90.00
#
_symmetry.space_group_name_H-M   'P 1'
#
loop_
_entity.id
_entity.type
_entity.pdbx_description
1 polymer ?
#
loop_
_entity_poly.entity_id
_entity_poly.type
_entity_poly.pdbx_seq_one_letter_code
_entity_poly.pdbx_strand_id
1 'polypeptide(L)'
;MVQEDVRRPYVDFAYYKNDYGGTQIKTENDFKRVENISEAFVNQVTFDRIARLSSIVDSIKDAICCVADTVAVQNEKREAVVKSESNDGYSISYADAMNDTALHNEMYRAVRSYLANTGLLNRGWVKEYDDKQ
;
A
#
# COMPACT_ATOMS: atom_id res chain seq x y z
N MET A 1 -18.49 -16.25 -8.13
CA MET A 1 -18.74 -15.93 -7.30
C MET A 1 -18.04 -15.00 -6.58
N VAL A 2 -18.31 -14.37 -5.93
CA VAL A 2 -17.74 -13.30 -5.33
C VAL A 2 -17.09 -13.58 -4.07
N GLN A 3 -16.43 -14.65 -4.03
CA GLN A 3 -15.82 -15.00 -2.84
C GLN A 3 -14.72 -14.08 -2.48
N GLU A 4 -14.07 -13.48 -3.42
CA GLU A 4 -12.99 -12.63 -3.07
C GLU A 4 -13.48 -11.41 -2.33
N ASP A 5 -14.75 -11.10 -2.43
CA ASP A 5 -15.23 -9.95 -1.71
C ASP A 5 -15.25 -10.19 -0.23
N VAL A 6 -15.25 -11.42 0.19
CA VAL A 6 -15.28 -11.74 1.59
C VAL A 6 -14.00 -11.34 2.28
N ARG A 7 -12.91 -11.26 1.55
CA ARG A 7 -11.65 -10.91 2.16
C ARG A 7 -11.42 -9.43 2.28
N ARG A 8 -12.19 -8.65 1.60
CA ARG A 8 -11.94 -7.23 1.58
C ARG A 8 -12.73 -6.52 2.65
N PRO A 9 -12.10 -5.60 3.35
CA PRO A 9 -10.70 -5.18 3.10
C PRO A 9 -9.75 -6.24 3.66
N TYR A 10 -8.58 -6.31 3.08
CA TYR A 10 -7.59 -7.28 3.56
C TYR A 10 -7.11 -6.91 4.95
N VAL A 11 -7.12 -5.63 5.30
CA VAL A 11 -6.67 -5.15 6.59
C VAL A 11 -7.69 -4.19 7.14
N ASP A 12 -8.07 -4.32 8.41
CA ASP A 12 -8.98 -3.35 8.99
C ASP A 12 -8.20 -2.37 9.87
N PHE A 13 -8.89 -1.34 10.32
CA PHE A 13 -8.25 -0.28 11.10
C PHE A 13 -7.73 -0.80 12.43
N ALA A 14 -8.40 -1.77 13.00
CA ALA A 14 -7.95 -2.34 14.26
C ALA A 14 -6.59 -3.01 14.10
N TYR A 15 -6.39 -3.73 13.01
CA TYR A 15 -5.10 -4.33 12.77
C TYR A 15 -4.04 -3.26 12.58
N TYR A 16 -4.37 -2.22 11.82
CA TYR A 16 -3.41 -1.15 11.56
C TYR A 16 -2.96 -0.51 12.87
N LYS A 17 -3.89 -0.25 13.76
CA LYS A 17 -3.54 0.44 15.00
C LYS A 17 -2.91 -0.47 16.03
N ASN A 18 -3.45 -1.65 16.19
CA ASN A 18 -3.03 -2.52 17.30
C ASN A 18 -1.93 -3.50 16.95
N ASP A 19 -2.02 -4.09 15.79
CA ASP A 19 -1.05 -5.12 15.43
C ASP A 19 0.12 -4.56 14.64
N TYR A 20 -0.15 -3.69 13.69
CA TYR A 20 0.91 -3.05 12.94
C TYR A 20 1.50 -1.88 13.73
N GLY A 21 0.72 -1.27 14.57
CA GLY A 21 1.22 -0.16 15.38
C GLY A 21 1.26 1.16 14.63
N GLY A 22 0.38 1.36 13.68
CA GLY A 22 0.40 2.57 12.88
C GLY A 22 -0.13 3.78 13.62
N THR A 23 0.44 4.93 13.34
CA THR A 23 0.00 6.17 13.96
C THR A 23 -0.25 7.28 12.96
N GLN A 24 0.06 7.04 11.70
CA GLN A 24 -0.06 8.07 10.69
C GLN A 24 -1.50 8.35 10.29
N ILE A 25 -2.34 7.36 10.27
CA ILE A 25 -3.73 7.49 9.87
C ILE A 25 -4.60 7.46 11.11
N LYS A 26 -5.36 8.53 11.31
CA LYS A 26 -6.03 8.72 12.58
C LYS A 26 -7.46 8.22 12.67
N THR A 27 -8.16 8.11 11.57
CA THR A 27 -9.56 7.73 11.62
C THR A 27 -9.81 6.51 10.75
N GLU A 28 -10.87 5.80 11.08
CA GLU A 28 -11.22 4.61 10.34
C GLU A 28 -11.62 4.94 8.91
N ASN A 29 -12.30 6.05 8.71
CA ASN A 29 -12.71 6.42 7.36
C ASN A 29 -11.51 6.72 6.48
N ASP A 30 -10.53 7.42 7.02
CA ASP A 30 -9.33 7.70 6.27
C ASP A 30 -8.57 6.42 5.96
N PHE A 31 -8.52 5.51 6.93
CA PHE A 31 -7.82 4.26 6.70
C PHE A 31 -8.51 3.44 5.61
N LYS A 32 -9.83 3.41 5.63
CA LYS A 32 -10.54 2.66 4.64
C LYS A 32 -10.18 3.09 3.23
N ARG A 33 -10.07 4.39 3.05
CA ARG A 33 -9.77 4.91 1.73
C ARG A 33 -8.37 4.57 1.27
N VAL A 34 -7.39 4.75 2.14
CA VAL A 34 -6.02 4.43 1.73
C VAL A 34 -5.77 2.93 1.71
N GLU A 35 -6.51 2.18 2.50
CA GLU A 35 -6.36 0.73 2.47
C GLU A 35 -6.83 0.17 1.12
N ASN A 36 -7.90 0.72 0.58
CA ASN A 36 -8.36 0.28 -0.73
C ASN A 36 -7.32 0.53 -1.80
N ILE A 37 -6.69 1.68 -1.76
CA ILE A 37 -5.66 2.01 -2.72
C ILE A 37 -4.46 1.08 -2.52
N SER A 38 -4.13 0.84 -1.27
CA SER A 38 -2.95 0.05 -0.94
C SER A 38 -3.11 -1.41 -1.34
N GLU A 39 -4.30 -1.97 -1.09
CA GLU A 39 -4.47 -3.37 -1.44
C GLU A 39 -4.54 -3.54 -2.96
N ALA A 40 -5.07 -2.56 -3.68
CA ALA A 40 -5.05 -2.61 -5.13
C ALA A 40 -3.61 -2.58 -5.64
N PHE A 41 -2.78 -1.75 -5.04
CA PHE A 41 -1.38 -1.68 -5.45
C PHE A 41 -0.66 -2.99 -5.14
N VAL A 42 -0.87 -3.54 -3.96
CA VAL A 42 -0.22 -4.79 -3.58
C VAL A 42 -0.68 -5.92 -4.48
N ASN A 43 -1.97 -5.96 -4.83
CA ASN A 43 -2.45 -6.96 -5.76
C ASN A 43 -1.79 -6.80 -7.13
N GLN A 44 -1.58 -5.57 -7.55
CA GLN A 44 -0.98 -5.34 -8.84
C GLN A 44 0.46 -5.82 -8.89
N VAL A 45 1.25 -5.50 -7.89
CA VAL A 45 2.67 -5.86 -7.92
C VAL A 45 2.91 -7.33 -7.60
N THR A 46 1.92 -8.03 -7.08
CA THR A 46 2.04 -9.46 -6.84
C THR A 46 1.30 -10.25 -7.91
N PHE A 47 0.90 -9.58 -8.98
CA PHE A 47 0.27 -10.24 -10.13
C PHE A 47 -1.00 -10.97 -9.72
N ASP A 48 -1.74 -10.37 -8.79
CA ASP A 48 -3.00 -10.91 -8.28
C ASP A 48 -2.87 -12.26 -7.61
N ARG A 49 -1.67 -12.62 -7.20
CA ARG A 49 -1.47 -13.90 -6.53
C ARG A 49 -2.09 -13.94 -5.16
N ILE A 50 -2.21 -12.77 -4.50
CA ILE A 50 -2.78 -12.74 -3.16
C ILE A 50 -4.21 -13.25 -3.15
N ALA A 51 -4.96 -12.92 -4.18
CA ALA A 51 -6.35 -13.35 -4.25
C ALA A 51 -6.47 -14.87 -4.31
N ARG A 52 -5.41 -15.54 -4.72
CA ARG A 52 -5.44 -16.99 -4.83
C ARG A 52 -4.89 -17.71 -3.61
N LEU A 53 -4.40 -16.97 -2.63
CA LEU A 53 -3.88 -17.61 -1.43
C LEU A 53 -5.03 -18.04 -0.56
N SER A 54 -4.78 -19.06 0.26
CA SER A 54 -5.82 -19.55 1.13
C SER A 54 -6.11 -18.58 2.25
N SER A 55 -5.16 -17.74 2.61
CA SER A 55 -5.40 -16.73 3.65
C SER A 55 -4.47 -15.56 3.44
N ILE A 56 -4.81 -14.44 4.07
CA ILE A 56 -3.98 -13.24 4.00
C ILE A 56 -3.12 -13.23 5.24
N VAL A 57 -1.85 -13.59 5.07
CA VAL A 57 -0.97 -13.69 6.22
C VAL A 57 -0.49 -12.32 6.67
N ASP A 58 0.12 -12.29 7.85
CA ASP A 58 0.52 -11.02 8.47
C ASP A 58 1.51 -10.23 7.65
N SER A 59 2.42 -10.88 6.96
CA SER A 59 3.37 -10.16 6.12
C SER A 59 2.66 -9.34 5.05
N ILE A 60 1.60 -9.90 4.49
CA ILE A 60 0.83 -9.20 3.48
C ILE A 60 0.08 -8.04 4.11
N LYS A 61 -0.50 -8.26 5.28
CA LYS A 61 -1.20 -7.20 5.96
C LYS A 61 -0.26 -6.05 6.33
N ASP A 62 0.92 -6.39 6.80
CA ASP A 62 1.90 -5.38 7.15
C ASP A 62 2.36 -4.60 5.93
N ALA A 63 2.51 -5.29 4.80
CA ALA A 63 2.88 -4.61 3.57
C ALA A 63 1.81 -3.60 3.19
N ILE A 64 0.55 -3.97 3.30
CA ILE A 64 -0.54 -3.07 2.99
C ILE A 64 -0.56 -1.88 3.93
N CYS A 65 -0.33 -2.10 5.20
CA CYS A 65 -0.28 -1.00 6.16
C CYS A 65 0.86 -0.05 5.86
N CYS A 66 2.01 -0.58 5.46
CA CYS A 66 3.15 0.26 5.14
C CYS A 66 2.88 1.09 3.89
N VAL A 67 2.24 0.50 2.90
CA VAL A 67 1.86 1.25 1.71
C VAL A 67 0.84 2.33 2.08
N ALA A 68 -0.10 1.99 2.95
CA ALA A 68 -1.12 2.95 3.39
C ALA A 68 -0.47 4.15 4.06
N ASP A 69 0.53 3.92 4.90
CA ASP A 69 1.24 5.02 5.53
C ASP A 69 1.94 5.89 4.49
N THR A 70 2.55 5.26 3.50
CA THR A 70 3.24 5.99 2.45
C THR A 70 2.27 6.90 1.69
N VAL A 71 1.10 6.38 1.37
CA VAL A 71 0.09 7.15 0.66
C VAL A 71 -0.42 8.28 1.53
N ALA A 72 -0.65 8.00 2.82
CA ALA A 72 -1.18 9.01 3.72
C ALA A 72 -0.20 10.17 3.89
N VAL A 73 1.07 9.87 4.02
CA VAL A 73 2.08 10.92 4.17
C VAL A 73 2.14 11.76 2.90
N GLN A 74 2.07 11.11 1.76
CA GLN A 74 2.12 11.85 0.51
C GLN A 74 0.89 12.73 0.33
N ASN A 75 -0.27 12.25 0.74
CA ASN A 75 -1.48 13.07 0.66
C ASN A 75 -1.35 14.30 1.53
N GLU A 76 -0.76 14.18 2.69
CA GLU A 76 -0.56 15.33 3.56
C GLU A 76 0.36 16.35 2.91
N LYS A 77 1.40 15.88 2.27
CA LYS A 77 2.33 16.77 1.59
C LYS A 77 1.67 17.50 0.45
N ARG A 78 0.82 16.81 -0.29
CA ARG A 78 0.12 17.45 -1.41
C ARG A 78 -0.86 18.50 -0.92
N GLU A 79 -1.51 18.25 0.17
CA GLU A 79 -2.42 19.23 0.74
C GLU A 79 -1.65 20.47 1.18
N ALA A 80 -0.50 20.27 1.76
CA ALA A 80 0.32 21.40 2.19
C ALA A 80 0.76 22.25 1.01
N VAL A 81 1.08 21.62 -0.09
CA VAL A 81 1.48 22.34 -1.29
C VAL A 81 0.33 23.21 -1.80
N VAL A 82 -0.86 22.64 -1.84
CA VAL A 82 -2.02 23.37 -2.30
C VAL A 82 -2.30 24.58 -1.40
N LYS A 83 -2.19 24.38 -0.12
CA LYS A 83 -2.40 25.51 0.80
C LYS A 83 -1.37 26.58 0.63
N SER A 84 -0.14 26.22 0.43
CA SER A 84 0.93 27.16 0.24
C SER A 84 0.70 27.99 -1.00
N GLU A 85 0.26 27.35 -2.05
CA GLU A 85 0.01 28.07 -3.29
C GLU A 85 -1.10 29.06 -3.14
N SER A 86 -2.13 28.71 -2.42
CA SER A 86 -3.21 29.63 -2.28
C SER A 86 -2.83 30.80 -1.43
N ASN A 87 -1.76 30.69 -0.68
CA ASN A 87 -1.36 31.76 0.15
C ASN A 87 -0.31 32.60 -0.46
N ASP A 88 0.11 32.65 -1.50
CA ASP A 88 1.11 33.51 -1.92
C ASP A 88 1.79 33.04 -3.07
N GLY A 89 1.30 32.16 -3.71
CA GLY A 89 1.94 31.61 -4.81
C GLY A 89 3.23 30.94 -4.50
N TYR A 90 3.39 30.53 -3.32
CA TYR A 90 4.58 29.97 -2.90
C TYR A 90 4.73 28.60 -3.42
N SER A 91 5.72 28.36 -4.15
CA SER A 91 5.80 27.10 -4.86
C SER A 91 6.86 26.16 -4.44
N ILE A 92 7.63 26.53 -3.45
CA ILE A 92 8.69 25.69 -3.09
C ILE A 92 8.27 24.34 -2.68
N SER A 93 7.10 24.19 -2.24
CA SER A 93 6.68 22.92 -1.76
C SER A 93 6.51 21.86 -2.80
N TYR A 94 6.48 22.22 -4.04
CA TYR A 94 6.41 21.18 -5.03
C TYR A 94 7.61 20.25 -4.98
N ALA A 95 8.72 20.76 -4.54
CA ALA A 95 9.88 19.92 -4.43
C ALA A 95 9.74 18.90 -3.30
N ASP A 96 8.88 19.20 -2.34
CA ASP A 96 8.72 18.33 -1.22
C ASP A 96 7.68 17.27 -1.46
N ALA A 97 6.79 17.44 -2.41
CA ALA A 97 5.77 16.44 -2.68
C ALA A 97 6.30 15.50 -3.74
N MET A 98 6.12 14.23 -3.55
CA MET A 98 6.57 13.26 -4.52
C MET A 98 5.73 13.33 -5.77
N ASN A 99 6.36 13.18 -6.93
CA ASN A 99 5.59 13.03 -8.15
C ASN A 99 5.10 11.58 -8.19
N ASP A 100 4.30 11.25 -9.17
CA ASP A 100 3.69 9.94 -9.24
C ASP A 100 4.69 8.82 -9.35
N THR A 101 5.77 9.03 -10.08
CA THR A 101 6.79 8.00 -10.22
C THR A 101 7.49 7.76 -8.90
N ALA A 102 7.84 8.84 -8.20
CA ALA A 102 8.53 8.69 -6.93
C ALA A 102 7.62 8.03 -5.90
N LEU A 103 6.34 8.35 -5.91
CA LEU A 103 5.41 7.74 -5.00
C LEU A 103 5.29 6.25 -5.29
N HIS A 104 5.16 5.90 -6.55
CA HIS A 104 5.07 4.50 -6.94
C HIS A 104 6.30 3.73 -6.45
N ASN A 105 7.48 4.32 -6.59
CA ASN A 105 8.70 3.67 -6.16
C ASN A 105 8.74 3.48 -4.65
N GLU A 106 8.24 4.45 -3.91
CA GLU A 106 8.20 4.32 -2.47
C GLU A 106 7.20 3.26 -2.04
N MET A 107 6.05 3.21 -2.70
CA MET A 107 5.07 2.19 -2.41
C MET A 107 5.64 0.80 -2.69
N TYR A 108 6.35 0.66 -3.80
CA TYR A 108 6.93 -0.63 -4.14
C TYR A 108 8.02 -1.01 -3.13
N ARG A 109 8.78 -0.04 -2.68
CA ARG A 109 9.80 -0.31 -1.68
C ARG A 109 9.16 -0.79 -0.38
N ALA A 110 8.02 -0.22 -0.01
CA ALA A 110 7.30 -0.66 1.17
C ALA A 110 6.87 -2.12 1.03
N VAL A 111 6.34 -2.47 -0.12
CA VAL A 111 5.91 -3.84 -0.35
C VAL A 111 7.11 -4.79 -0.30
N ARG A 112 8.19 -4.39 -0.94
CA ARG A 112 9.38 -5.24 -0.96
C ARG A 112 9.91 -5.50 0.43
N SER A 113 9.79 -4.54 1.33
CA SER A 113 10.30 -4.74 2.68
C SER A 113 9.67 -5.93 3.36
N TYR A 114 8.43 -6.23 3.02
CA TYR A 114 7.72 -7.32 3.68
C TYR A 114 7.59 -8.56 2.82
N LEU A 115 7.58 -8.40 1.50
CA LEU A 115 7.28 -9.53 0.64
C LEU A 115 8.44 -10.02 -0.20
N ALA A 116 9.63 -9.47 -0.02
CA ALA A 116 10.76 -9.83 -0.86
C ALA A 116 11.08 -11.32 -0.83
N ASN A 117 10.91 -11.94 0.32
CA ASN A 117 11.27 -13.34 0.46
C ASN A 117 10.14 -14.30 0.21
N THR A 118 8.98 -13.81 -0.19
CA THR A 118 7.85 -14.70 -0.36
C THR A 118 7.71 -15.23 -1.77
N GLY A 119 8.43 -14.62 -2.70
CA GLY A 119 8.29 -14.99 -4.11
C GLY A 119 7.13 -14.31 -4.79
N LEU A 120 6.29 -13.60 -4.05
CA LEU A 120 5.10 -13.01 -4.64
C LEU A 120 5.41 -11.88 -5.61
N LEU A 121 6.55 -11.25 -5.46
CA LEU A 121 6.92 -10.15 -6.33
C LEU A 121 7.70 -10.59 -7.57
N ASN A 122 8.02 -11.86 -7.64
CA ASN A 122 8.84 -12.36 -8.71
C ASN A 122 7.99 -12.71 -9.92
N ARG A 123 8.19 -11.99 -11.01
CA ARG A 123 7.38 -12.20 -12.17
C ARG A 123 7.36 -13.63 -12.67
N GLY A 124 8.47 -14.31 -12.64
CA GLY A 124 8.53 -15.67 -13.12
C GLY A 124 8.28 -16.73 -12.10
N TRP A 125 7.88 -16.31 -10.92
CA TRP A 125 7.77 -17.24 -9.81
C TRP A 125 6.92 -18.46 -10.10
N VAL A 126 5.74 -18.25 -10.57
CA VAL A 126 4.85 -19.34 -10.75
C VAL A 126 5.37 -20.34 -11.74
N LYS A 127 5.85 -19.83 -12.84
CA LYS A 127 6.33 -20.68 -13.84
C LYS A 127 7.46 -21.51 -13.39
N GLU A 128 8.40 -20.94 -12.74
CA GLU A 128 9.48 -21.68 -12.33
C GLU A 128 9.22 -22.67 -11.32
N TYR A 129 8.48 -22.33 -10.35
CA TYR A 129 8.22 -23.27 -9.34
C TYR A 129 7.37 -24.36 -9.77
N ASP A 130 6.41 -24.07 -10.59
CA ASP A 130 5.56 -25.11 -11.06
C ASP A 130 6.30 -26.13 -11.82
N ASP A 131 7.26 -25.69 -12.57
CA ASP A 131 8.00 -26.61 -13.34
C ASP A 131 8.86 -27.47 -12.55
N LYS A 132 9.35 -26.99 -11.47
CA LYS A 132 10.21 -27.74 -10.78
C LYS A 132 9.62 -28.62 -9.92
N GLN A 133 8.52 -28.41 -9.58
CA GLN A 133 7.98 -29.30 -8.66
C GLN A 133 7.38 -30.34 -9.31
#